data_5c888a2f0e3a1305624909691f64a421
#
_entry.id   5c888a2f0e3a1305624909691f64a421
#
_cell.length_a   1.000
_cell.length_b   1.000
_cell.length_c   1.000
_cell.angle_alpha   90.00
_cell.angle_beta   90.00
_cell.angle_gamma   90.00
#
_symmetry.space_group_name_H-M   'P 1'
#
loop_
_entity.id
_entity.type
_entity.pdbx_description
1 polymer ?
#
loop_
_entity_poly.entity_id
_entity_poly.type
_entity_poly.pdbx_seq_one_letter_code
_entity_poly.pdbx_strand_id
1 'polypeptide(L)'
;MSAALAQRQQLLSAPAPASLMDRVRFDMAMAGADFSYRSAVRQEELRVYELASYASVEGQVVPLLPRSVSRPVSDAIAGLHSLYALAGFDQYYLVHAHFVFPYTNGAPVDALRGYYLEAQRKYGVNASYLASINFIESSFGRNNGPSSAGALGPMQFLPGTWANWGQGGNINDPHDAIMAAARYLVHYGAPGDMRTAIFHYNLDYDYVDAVEFFARAIRDDPAWLDRFYYWNTSG
;
A
#
# COMPACT_ATOMS: atom_id res chain seq x y z
N MET A 1 7.86 3.95 16.63
CA MET A 1 7.60 5.06 15.66
C MET A 1 8.90 5.80 15.48
N SER A 2 9.39 6.01 14.26
CA SER A 2 10.67 6.67 14.04
C SER A 2 10.59 8.16 14.41
N ALA A 3 11.72 8.75 14.85
CA ALA A 3 11.81 10.18 15.13
C ALA A 3 11.37 11.06 13.94
N ALA A 4 11.68 10.60 12.72
CA ALA A 4 11.29 11.26 11.47
C ALA A 4 9.76 11.29 11.27
N LEU A 5 9.03 10.21 11.58
CA LEU A 5 7.57 10.20 11.53
C LEU A 5 6.97 11.17 12.58
N ALA A 6 7.50 11.14 13.80
CA ALA A 6 7.06 12.05 14.86
C ALA A 6 7.26 13.52 14.47
N GLN A 7 8.43 13.85 13.90
CA GLN A 7 8.72 15.21 13.42
C GLN A 7 7.76 15.63 12.29
N ARG A 8 7.51 14.75 11.31
CA ARG A 8 6.55 15.00 10.24
C ARG A 8 5.14 15.25 10.77
N GLN A 9 4.66 14.43 11.69
CA GLN A 9 3.33 14.57 12.30
C GLN A 9 3.21 15.87 13.13
N GLN A 10 4.26 16.24 13.84
CA GLN A 10 4.31 17.51 14.59
C GLN A 10 4.17 18.71 13.65
N LEU A 11 4.86 18.72 12.51
CA LEU A 11 4.73 19.78 11.50
C LEU A 11 3.35 19.82 10.88
N LEU A 12 2.76 18.66 10.54
CA LEU A 12 1.40 18.58 9.98
C LEU A 12 0.31 19.08 10.95
N SER A 13 0.54 18.98 12.26
CA SER A 13 -0.38 19.48 13.28
C SER A 13 -0.12 20.93 13.70
N ALA A 14 0.93 21.57 13.17
CA ALA A 14 1.26 22.94 13.50
C ALA A 14 0.24 23.93 12.91
N PRO A 15 -0.01 25.07 13.57
CA PRO A 15 -0.88 26.12 13.04
C PRO A 15 -0.33 26.66 11.71
N ALA A 16 -1.24 27.14 10.85
CA ALA A 16 -0.86 27.73 9.57
C ALA A 16 0.12 28.90 9.75
N PRO A 17 1.19 28.99 8.91
CA PRO A 17 2.17 30.06 9.02
C PRO A 17 1.56 31.45 8.84
N ALA A 18 1.91 32.38 9.69
CA ALA A 18 1.34 33.73 9.74
C ALA A 18 1.95 34.70 8.70
N SER A 19 3.16 34.42 8.21
CA SER A 19 3.86 35.27 7.25
C SER A 19 4.42 34.45 6.08
N LEU A 20 4.81 35.13 4.99
CA LEU A 20 5.48 34.49 3.85
C LEU A 20 6.80 33.81 4.28
N MET A 21 7.56 34.45 5.13
CA MET A 21 8.84 33.88 5.61
C MET A 21 8.63 32.71 6.52
N ASP A 22 7.56 32.68 7.32
CA ASP A 22 7.22 31.54 8.16
C ASP A 22 6.72 30.37 7.27
N ARG A 23 6.00 30.68 6.18
CA ARG A 23 5.61 29.68 5.20
C ARG A 23 6.81 29.04 4.53
N VAL A 24 7.79 29.84 4.07
CA VAL A 24 9.02 29.29 3.45
C VAL A 24 9.77 28.40 4.44
N ARG A 25 9.92 28.84 5.71
CA ARG A 25 10.57 28.02 6.75
C ARG A 25 9.80 26.72 7.02
N PHE A 26 8.50 26.81 7.07
CA PHE A 26 7.62 25.64 7.26
C PHE A 26 7.77 24.66 6.10
N ASP A 27 7.70 25.13 4.84
CA ASP A 27 7.83 24.29 3.64
C ASP A 27 9.22 23.63 3.58
N MET A 28 10.29 24.34 3.96
CA MET A 28 11.63 23.75 4.06
C MET A 28 11.71 22.68 5.17
N ALA A 29 11.10 22.94 6.33
CA ALA A 29 11.08 21.98 7.44
C ALA A 29 10.27 20.74 7.07
N MET A 30 9.13 20.89 6.38
CA MET A 30 8.32 19.80 5.86
C MET A 30 9.09 18.96 4.84
N ALA A 31 9.76 19.61 3.87
CA ALA A 31 10.56 18.90 2.88
C ALA A 31 11.69 18.09 3.52
N GLY A 32 12.37 18.64 4.52
CA GLY A 32 13.39 17.93 5.29
C GLY A 32 12.85 16.77 6.11
N ALA A 33 11.67 16.93 6.73
CA ALA A 33 11.02 15.89 7.50
C ALA A 33 10.52 14.75 6.56
N ASP A 34 9.95 15.10 5.42
CA ASP A 34 9.52 14.12 4.40
C ASP A 34 10.71 13.34 3.84
N PHE A 35 11.82 14.00 3.54
CA PHE A 35 13.04 13.33 3.09
C PHE A 35 13.58 12.35 4.15
N SER A 36 13.67 12.80 5.40
CA SER A 36 14.13 11.95 6.50
C SER A 36 13.20 10.77 6.75
N TYR A 37 11.89 10.98 6.62
CA TYR A 37 10.90 9.91 6.76
C TYR A 37 11.02 8.89 5.64
N ARG A 38 11.09 9.33 4.38
CA ARG A 38 11.27 8.43 3.21
C ARG A 38 12.56 7.63 3.31
N SER A 39 13.65 8.26 3.73
CA SER A 39 14.94 7.56 3.93
C SER A 39 14.83 6.48 5.01
N ALA A 40 14.14 6.77 6.11
CA ALA A 40 13.91 5.78 7.17
C ALA A 40 13.04 4.62 6.69
N VAL A 41 11.95 4.90 5.95
CA VAL A 41 11.09 3.88 5.34
C VAL A 41 11.86 3.01 4.36
N ARG A 42 12.73 3.61 3.53
CA ARG A 42 13.57 2.86 2.61
C ARG A 42 14.50 1.88 3.32
N GLN A 43 15.08 2.28 4.45
CA GLN A 43 15.90 1.38 5.26
C GLN A 43 15.06 0.26 5.89
N GLU A 44 13.87 0.55 6.40
CA GLU A 44 12.95 -0.46 6.91
C GLU A 44 12.55 -1.45 5.80
N GLU A 45 12.21 -0.96 4.62
CA GLU A 45 11.90 -1.78 3.45
C GLU A 45 13.03 -2.77 3.14
N LEU A 46 14.27 -2.29 3.01
CA LEU A 46 15.43 -3.14 2.73
C LEU A 46 15.60 -4.23 3.78
N ARG A 47 15.34 -3.92 5.07
CA ARG A 47 15.39 -4.90 6.15
C ARG A 47 14.28 -5.93 6.05
N VAL A 48 13.06 -5.54 5.68
CA VAL A 48 11.94 -6.48 5.48
C VAL A 48 12.22 -7.40 4.30
N TYR A 49 12.75 -6.87 3.18
CA TYR A 49 13.17 -7.69 2.04
C TYR A 49 14.32 -8.65 2.41
N GLU A 50 15.31 -8.18 3.17
CA GLU A 50 16.42 -9.02 3.65
C GLU A 50 15.91 -10.17 4.53
N LEU A 51 15.00 -9.88 5.48
CA LEU A 51 14.38 -10.91 6.31
C LEU A 51 13.55 -11.89 5.47
N ALA A 52 12.73 -11.40 4.54
CA ALA A 52 11.94 -12.24 3.67
C ALA A 52 12.78 -13.16 2.77
N SER A 53 14.01 -12.76 2.46
CA SER A 53 14.94 -13.53 1.62
C SER A 53 15.62 -14.70 2.36
N TYR A 54 15.66 -14.65 3.69
CA TYR A 54 16.38 -15.63 4.52
C TYR A 54 15.50 -16.14 5.65
N ALA A 55 14.69 -17.17 5.39
CA ALA A 55 13.78 -17.77 6.37
C ALA A 55 14.44 -18.16 7.71
N SER A 56 15.71 -18.58 7.69
CA SER A 56 16.45 -18.88 8.91
C SER A 56 16.76 -17.64 9.74
N VAL A 57 16.99 -16.50 9.11
CA VAL A 57 17.23 -15.21 9.77
C VAL A 57 15.91 -14.63 10.27
N GLU A 58 14.86 -14.69 9.46
CA GLU A 58 13.50 -14.31 9.86
C GLU A 58 13.09 -15.02 11.16
N GLY A 59 13.19 -16.36 11.19
CA GLY A 59 12.82 -17.19 12.34
C GLY A 59 13.62 -16.89 13.62
N GLN A 60 14.82 -16.33 13.50
CA GLN A 60 15.65 -15.94 14.64
C GLN A 60 15.42 -14.49 15.08
N VAL A 61 15.20 -13.58 14.16
CA VAL A 61 15.15 -12.13 14.43
C VAL A 61 13.74 -11.67 14.80
N VAL A 62 12.73 -12.08 14.03
CA VAL A 62 11.36 -11.58 14.23
C VAL A 62 10.79 -11.87 15.62
N PRO A 63 11.02 -13.07 16.21
CA PRO A 63 10.55 -13.35 17.58
C PRO A 63 11.19 -12.49 18.67
N LEU A 64 12.35 -11.87 18.39
CA LEU A 64 13.04 -10.98 19.35
C LEU A 64 12.45 -9.57 19.36
N LEU A 65 11.64 -9.21 18.36
CA LEU A 65 11.01 -7.91 18.27
C LEU A 65 9.80 -7.82 19.22
N PRO A 66 9.47 -6.62 19.75
CA PRO A 66 8.22 -6.40 20.46
C PRO A 66 7.01 -6.80 19.59
N ARG A 67 5.95 -7.34 20.19
CA ARG A 67 4.75 -7.82 19.44
C ARG A 67 4.13 -6.76 18.53
N SER A 68 4.17 -5.50 18.94
CA SER A 68 3.68 -4.36 18.13
C SER A 68 4.48 -4.15 16.84
N VAL A 69 5.68 -4.68 16.76
CA VAL A 69 6.56 -4.61 15.58
C VAL A 69 6.62 -5.94 14.86
N SER A 70 6.81 -7.06 15.61
CA SER A 70 7.02 -8.38 15.02
C SER A 70 5.82 -8.83 14.18
N ARG A 71 4.60 -8.57 14.63
CA ARG A 71 3.40 -9.03 13.96
C ARG A 71 3.19 -8.33 12.59
N PRO A 72 3.18 -6.99 12.46
CA PRO A 72 3.09 -6.35 11.15
C PRO A 72 4.27 -6.66 10.24
N VAL A 73 5.49 -6.85 10.79
CA VAL A 73 6.66 -7.27 10.00
C VAL A 73 6.46 -8.67 9.44
N SER A 74 6.00 -9.63 10.25
CA SER A 74 5.69 -10.99 9.77
C SER A 74 4.62 -10.97 8.69
N ASP A 75 3.57 -10.17 8.85
CA ASP A 75 2.53 -10.03 7.83
C ASP A 75 3.08 -9.41 6.54
N ALA A 76 3.94 -8.40 6.62
CA ALA A 76 4.59 -7.81 5.44
C ALA A 76 5.48 -8.83 4.71
N ILE A 77 6.26 -9.63 5.44
CA ILE A 77 7.10 -10.70 4.88
C ILE A 77 6.22 -11.77 4.21
N ALA A 78 5.18 -12.23 4.89
CA ALA A 78 4.26 -13.23 4.34
C ALA A 78 3.56 -12.72 3.07
N GLY A 79 3.16 -11.44 3.04
CA GLY A 79 2.60 -10.80 1.84
C GLY A 79 3.59 -10.76 0.68
N LEU A 80 4.87 -10.48 0.94
CA LEU A 80 5.92 -10.55 -0.08
C LEU A 80 6.08 -11.97 -0.61
N HIS A 81 6.13 -12.99 0.25
CA HIS A 81 6.24 -14.39 -0.18
C HIS A 81 5.08 -14.77 -1.09
N SER A 82 3.85 -14.40 -0.73
CA SER A 82 2.67 -14.66 -1.57
C SER A 82 2.75 -13.95 -2.93
N LEU A 83 3.20 -12.68 -2.98
CA LEU A 83 3.40 -11.99 -4.26
C LEU A 83 4.46 -12.62 -5.15
N TYR A 84 5.53 -13.16 -4.56
CA TYR A 84 6.57 -13.85 -5.34
C TYR A 84 6.09 -15.21 -5.84
N ALA A 85 5.32 -15.95 -5.02
CA ALA A 85 4.68 -17.19 -5.44
C ALA A 85 3.72 -16.91 -6.63
N LEU A 86 2.87 -15.89 -6.53
CA LEU A 86 1.98 -15.43 -7.61
C LEU A 86 2.76 -15.10 -8.90
N ALA A 87 3.94 -14.48 -8.78
CA ALA A 87 4.78 -14.14 -9.91
C ALA A 87 5.61 -15.32 -10.45
N GLY A 88 5.55 -16.48 -9.81
CA GLY A 88 6.34 -17.65 -10.17
C GLY A 88 7.83 -17.53 -9.84
N PHE A 89 8.19 -16.63 -8.93
CA PHE A 89 9.56 -16.45 -8.46
C PHE A 89 9.80 -17.23 -7.16
N ASP A 90 11.01 -17.76 -7.00
CA ASP A 90 11.46 -18.30 -5.72
C ASP A 90 12.03 -17.20 -4.80
N GLN A 91 12.31 -17.55 -3.53
CA GLN A 91 12.85 -16.62 -2.53
C GLN A 91 14.20 -16.00 -2.94
N TYR A 92 14.95 -16.64 -3.83
CA TYR A 92 16.25 -16.14 -4.30
C TYR A 92 16.10 -14.80 -5.08
N TYR A 93 15.01 -14.61 -5.80
CA TYR A 93 14.73 -13.37 -6.52
C TYR A 93 14.48 -12.17 -5.60
N LEU A 94 14.01 -12.40 -4.38
CA LEU A 94 13.79 -11.32 -3.38
C LEU A 94 15.07 -10.50 -3.11
N VAL A 95 16.22 -11.16 -3.06
CA VAL A 95 17.51 -10.51 -2.74
C VAL A 95 18.07 -9.70 -3.91
N HIS A 96 17.77 -10.11 -5.14
CA HIS A 96 18.51 -9.66 -6.33
C HIS A 96 17.66 -8.81 -7.30
N ALA A 97 16.34 -8.84 -7.15
CA ALA A 97 15.43 -8.09 -8.01
C ALA A 97 15.15 -6.68 -7.45
N HIS A 98 16.06 -5.76 -7.67
CA HIS A 98 15.74 -4.34 -7.55
C HIS A 98 14.90 -3.91 -8.75
N PHE A 99 13.59 -4.11 -8.66
CA PHE A 99 12.68 -3.59 -9.68
C PHE A 99 12.60 -2.05 -9.55
N VAL A 100 13.33 -1.34 -10.39
CA VAL A 100 13.13 0.10 -10.56
C VAL A 100 12.03 0.26 -11.62
N PHE A 101 10.80 0.43 -11.16
CA PHE A 101 9.72 0.84 -12.06
C PHE A 101 9.80 2.36 -12.28
N PRO A 102 9.54 2.86 -13.50
CA PRO A 102 9.35 4.28 -13.72
C PRO A 102 8.03 4.72 -13.06
N TYR A 103 8.11 5.06 -11.77
CA TYR A 103 6.94 5.51 -11.04
C TYR A 103 6.50 6.90 -11.51
N THR A 104 5.22 7.03 -11.77
CA THR A 104 4.55 8.33 -11.92
C THR A 104 4.17 8.90 -10.55
N ASN A 105 3.85 10.18 -10.48
CA ASN A 105 3.28 10.78 -9.28
C ASN A 105 1.85 10.26 -9.09
N GLY A 106 1.66 9.34 -8.16
CA GLY A 106 0.33 8.92 -7.69
C GLY A 106 -0.34 9.98 -6.83
N ALA A 107 -1.59 9.74 -6.45
CA ALA A 107 -2.27 10.59 -5.48
C ALA A 107 -1.53 10.58 -4.12
N PRO A 108 -1.51 11.71 -3.39
CA PRO A 108 -0.89 11.77 -2.06
C PRO A 108 -1.48 10.74 -1.10
N VAL A 109 -0.67 10.15 -0.22
CA VAL A 109 -1.10 9.09 0.70
C VAL A 109 -2.28 9.52 1.59
N ASP A 110 -2.33 10.78 2.00
CA ASP A 110 -3.43 11.28 2.84
C ASP A 110 -4.75 11.39 2.05
N ALA A 111 -4.69 11.74 0.75
CA ALA A 111 -5.86 11.69 -0.13
C ALA A 111 -6.35 10.25 -0.31
N LEU A 112 -5.45 9.32 -0.59
CA LEU A 112 -5.77 7.89 -0.71
C LEU A 112 -6.39 7.35 0.59
N ARG A 113 -5.84 7.69 1.74
CA ARG A 113 -6.38 7.35 3.07
C ARG A 113 -7.83 7.85 3.20
N GLY A 114 -8.10 9.08 2.76
CA GLY A 114 -9.44 9.66 2.74
C GLY A 114 -10.41 8.84 1.88
N TYR A 115 -10.00 8.43 0.68
CA TYR A 115 -10.81 7.63 -0.26
C TYR A 115 -11.10 6.23 0.27
N TYR A 116 -10.11 5.55 0.88
CA TYR A 116 -10.35 4.24 1.51
C TYR A 116 -11.33 4.33 2.67
N LEU A 117 -11.22 5.35 3.53
CA LEU A 117 -12.14 5.55 4.65
C LEU A 117 -13.54 5.94 4.18
N GLU A 118 -13.67 6.69 3.09
CA GLU A 118 -14.96 7.00 2.47
C GLU A 118 -15.62 5.73 1.93
N ALA A 119 -14.87 4.91 1.17
CA ALA A 119 -15.34 3.64 0.65
C ALA A 119 -15.77 2.69 1.78
N GLN A 120 -14.99 2.62 2.87
CA GLN A 120 -15.35 1.84 4.06
C GLN A 120 -16.68 2.31 4.68
N ARG A 121 -16.87 3.62 4.87
CA ARG A 121 -18.12 4.16 5.42
C ARG A 121 -19.32 3.85 4.52
N LYS A 122 -19.13 3.89 3.20
CA LYS A 122 -20.22 3.75 2.22
C LYS A 122 -20.59 2.30 1.95
N TYR A 123 -19.60 1.42 1.91
CA TYR A 123 -19.75 0.04 1.45
C TYR A 123 -19.42 -1.03 2.49
N GLY A 124 -18.90 -0.66 3.65
CA GLY A 124 -18.54 -1.59 4.72
C GLY A 124 -17.25 -2.36 4.49
N VAL A 125 -16.58 -2.20 3.35
CA VAL A 125 -15.28 -2.83 3.06
C VAL A 125 -14.20 -2.13 3.87
N ASN A 126 -13.46 -2.85 4.71
CA ASN A 126 -12.42 -2.24 5.53
C ASN A 126 -11.34 -1.59 4.65
N ALA A 127 -10.97 -0.35 4.99
CA ALA A 127 -10.00 0.49 4.29
C ALA A 127 -8.66 -0.21 4.03
N SER A 128 -8.21 -1.07 4.94
CA SER A 128 -6.94 -1.81 4.80
C SER A 128 -6.93 -2.76 3.60
N TYR A 129 -8.06 -3.40 3.28
CA TYR A 129 -8.15 -4.25 2.09
C TYR A 129 -8.08 -3.46 0.78
N LEU A 130 -8.77 -2.32 0.72
CA LEU A 130 -8.71 -1.44 -0.45
C LEU A 130 -7.30 -0.88 -0.67
N ALA A 131 -6.64 -0.50 0.42
CA ALA A 131 -5.24 -0.05 0.39
C ALA A 131 -4.29 -1.16 -0.06
N SER A 132 -4.47 -2.39 0.45
CA SER A 132 -3.66 -3.54 0.08
C SER A 132 -3.81 -3.90 -1.40
N ILE A 133 -5.04 -3.94 -1.93
CA ILE A 133 -5.30 -4.16 -3.35
C ILE A 133 -4.62 -3.06 -4.18
N ASN A 134 -4.80 -1.78 -3.81
CA ASN A 134 -4.19 -0.67 -4.54
C ASN A 134 -2.64 -0.72 -4.53
N PHE A 135 -2.06 -1.19 -3.42
CA PHE A 135 -0.62 -1.43 -3.32
C PHE A 135 -0.16 -2.49 -4.31
N ILE A 136 -0.83 -3.65 -4.33
CA ILE A 136 -0.46 -4.79 -5.18
C ILE A 136 -0.66 -4.45 -6.66
N GLU A 137 -1.78 -3.83 -7.01
CA GLU A 137 -2.16 -3.59 -8.40
C GLU A 137 -1.27 -2.52 -9.08
N SER A 138 -0.91 -1.47 -8.37
CA SER A 138 -0.27 -0.33 -9.03
C SER A 138 0.70 0.46 -8.15
N SER A 139 1.11 -0.06 -6.99
CA SER A 139 1.88 0.70 -6.01
C SER A 139 1.21 2.06 -5.72
N PHE A 140 -0.10 2.01 -5.41
CA PHE A 140 -0.92 3.20 -5.13
C PHE A 140 -1.09 4.16 -6.32
N GLY A 141 -1.22 3.63 -7.53
CA GLY A 141 -1.39 4.42 -8.75
C GLY A 141 -0.09 5.00 -9.30
N ARG A 142 1.07 4.61 -8.76
CA ARG A 142 2.38 5.06 -9.27
C ARG A 142 2.87 4.23 -10.44
N ASN A 143 2.48 2.98 -10.51
CA ASN A 143 2.68 2.10 -11.67
C ASN A 143 1.33 1.90 -12.37
N ASN A 144 0.94 2.87 -13.19
CA ASN A 144 -0.42 2.99 -13.77
C ASN A 144 -0.48 2.55 -15.23
N GLY A 145 0.56 1.90 -15.75
CA GLY A 145 0.56 1.35 -17.11
C GLY A 145 -0.48 0.23 -17.26
N PRO A 146 -0.94 -0.03 -18.51
CA PRO A 146 -1.80 -1.17 -18.77
C PRO A 146 -1.08 -2.46 -18.41
N SER A 147 -1.79 -3.41 -17.76
CA SER A 147 -1.24 -4.75 -17.57
C SER A 147 -1.16 -5.52 -18.90
N SER A 148 -0.48 -6.67 -18.91
CA SER A 148 -0.45 -7.56 -20.07
C SER A 148 -1.85 -8.05 -20.48
N ALA A 149 -2.80 -8.08 -19.55
CA ALA A 149 -4.20 -8.41 -19.80
C ALA A 149 -5.06 -7.19 -20.19
N GLY A 150 -4.47 -5.98 -20.25
CA GLY A 150 -5.17 -4.75 -20.57
C GLY A 150 -5.94 -4.11 -19.41
N ALA A 151 -5.62 -4.46 -18.16
CA ALA A 151 -6.17 -3.79 -16.99
C ALA A 151 -5.60 -2.38 -16.86
N LEU A 152 -6.40 -1.43 -16.36
CA LEU A 152 -6.12 0.01 -16.36
C LEU A 152 -6.34 0.63 -14.98
N GLY A 153 -5.63 1.72 -14.75
CA GLY A 153 -5.82 2.61 -13.61
C GLY A 153 -5.26 2.08 -12.29
N PRO A 154 -5.41 2.85 -11.21
CA PRO A 154 -4.78 2.55 -9.92
C PRO A 154 -5.27 1.25 -9.27
N MET A 155 -6.47 0.77 -9.63
CA MET A 155 -7.05 -0.48 -9.14
C MET A 155 -7.07 -1.58 -10.21
N GLN A 156 -6.39 -1.39 -11.34
CA GLN A 156 -6.21 -2.35 -12.44
C GLN A 156 -7.49 -3.05 -12.90
N PHE A 157 -8.52 -2.26 -13.20
CA PHE A 157 -9.76 -2.80 -13.77
C PHE A 157 -9.60 -3.13 -15.25
N LEU A 158 -10.11 -4.29 -15.67
CA LEU A 158 -10.39 -4.55 -17.08
C LEU A 158 -11.51 -3.63 -17.57
N PRO A 159 -11.44 -3.08 -18.81
CA PRO A 159 -12.49 -2.20 -19.35
C PRO A 159 -13.90 -2.78 -19.28
N GLY A 160 -14.04 -4.10 -19.53
CA GLY A 160 -15.33 -4.79 -19.42
C GLY A 160 -15.87 -4.82 -17.98
N THR A 161 -15.00 -5.04 -17.01
CA THR A 161 -15.36 -4.99 -15.58
C THR A 161 -15.70 -3.56 -15.17
N TRP A 162 -14.93 -2.57 -15.64
CA TRP A 162 -15.18 -1.16 -15.37
C TRP A 162 -16.56 -0.71 -15.86
N ALA A 163 -17.01 -1.17 -17.03
CA ALA A 163 -18.33 -0.82 -17.57
C ALA A 163 -19.47 -1.17 -16.60
N ASN A 164 -19.31 -2.20 -15.79
CA ASN A 164 -20.30 -2.61 -14.80
C ASN A 164 -20.15 -1.89 -13.44
N TRP A 165 -18.95 -1.52 -13.04
CA TRP A 165 -18.66 -1.06 -11.67
C TRP A 165 -18.22 0.39 -11.58
N GLY A 166 -17.79 1.01 -12.68
CA GLY A 166 -17.27 2.38 -12.72
C GLY A 166 -18.33 3.46 -12.54
N GLN A 167 -19.61 3.15 -12.79
CA GLN A 167 -20.75 4.08 -12.65
C GLN A 167 -20.54 5.43 -13.35
N GLY A 168 -19.91 5.43 -14.52
CA GLY A 168 -19.65 6.64 -15.30
C GLY A 168 -18.43 7.46 -14.85
N GLY A 169 -17.70 7.00 -13.84
CA GLY A 169 -16.45 7.60 -13.39
C GLY A 169 -15.28 7.38 -14.34
N ASN A 170 -14.10 7.84 -13.95
CA ASN A 170 -12.86 7.71 -14.69
C ASN A 170 -12.01 6.56 -14.09
N ILE A 171 -11.73 5.52 -14.90
CA ILE A 171 -10.93 4.35 -14.50
C ILE A 171 -9.50 4.72 -14.00
N ASN A 172 -8.98 5.87 -14.43
CA ASN A 172 -7.68 6.38 -14.02
C ASN A 172 -7.73 7.33 -12.82
N ASP A 173 -8.93 7.72 -12.38
CA ASP A 173 -9.10 8.53 -11.18
C ASP A 173 -9.03 7.64 -9.92
N PRO A 174 -8.14 7.92 -8.95
CA PRO A 174 -7.97 7.08 -7.77
C PRO A 174 -9.23 6.97 -6.90
N HIS A 175 -10.00 8.05 -6.75
CA HIS A 175 -11.24 8.03 -5.98
C HIS A 175 -12.28 7.13 -6.64
N ASP A 176 -12.54 7.34 -7.94
CA ASP A 176 -13.53 6.58 -8.69
C ASP A 176 -13.18 5.09 -8.72
N ALA A 177 -11.89 4.77 -8.93
CA ALA A 177 -11.39 3.40 -8.97
C ALA A 177 -11.50 2.69 -7.62
N ILE A 178 -11.18 3.35 -6.51
CA ILE A 178 -11.33 2.80 -5.15
C ILE A 178 -12.81 2.56 -4.83
N MET A 179 -13.70 3.50 -5.21
CA MET A 179 -15.15 3.32 -5.02
C MET A 179 -15.69 2.16 -5.86
N ALA A 180 -15.19 1.98 -7.09
CA ALA A 180 -15.55 0.85 -7.95
C ALA A 180 -15.07 -0.48 -7.35
N ALA A 181 -13.85 -0.54 -6.82
CA ALA A 181 -13.31 -1.71 -6.15
C ALA A 181 -14.15 -2.12 -4.93
N ALA A 182 -14.56 -1.16 -4.11
CA ALA A 182 -15.42 -1.44 -2.98
C ALA A 182 -16.79 -2.02 -3.42
N ARG A 183 -17.42 -1.47 -4.46
CA ARG A 183 -18.67 -2.02 -5.03
C ARG A 183 -18.48 -3.43 -5.56
N TYR A 184 -17.38 -3.67 -6.27
CA TYR A 184 -17.03 -4.98 -6.80
C TYR A 184 -16.90 -6.01 -5.67
N LEU A 185 -16.13 -5.69 -4.63
CA LEU A 185 -15.94 -6.60 -3.49
C LEU A 185 -17.24 -6.90 -2.76
N VAL A 186 -18.12 -5.90 -2.58
CA VAL A 186 -19.45 -6.11 -1.96
C VAL A 186 -20.30 -7.08 -2.78
N HIS A 187 -20.29 -6.95 -4.11
CA HIS A 187 -21.01 -7.87 -4.99
C HIS A 187 -20.58 -9.32 -4.81
N TYR A 188 -19.29 -9.55 -4.54
CA TYR A 188 -18.73 -10.87 -4.36
C TYR A 188 -18.60 -11.32 -2.89
N GLY A 189 -19.32 -10.67 -1.96
CA GLY A 189 -19.51 -11.17 -0.60
C GLY A 189 -18.89 -10.35 0.53
N ALA A 190 -18.12 -9.30 0.22
CA ALA A 190 -17.58 -8.42 1.26
C ALA A 190 -18.72 -7.64 1.97
N PRO A 191 -18.59 -7.32 3.25
CA PRO A 191 -17.49 -7.67 4.15
C PRO A 191 -17.61 -9.06 4.79
N GLY A 192 -18.68 -9.81 4.53
CA GLY A 192 -18.99 -11.09 5.19
C GLY A 192 -18.04 -12.22 4.78
N ASP A 193 -17.65 -12.28 3.52
CA ASP A 193 -16.66 -13.23 2.97
C ASP A 193 -15.63 -12.51 2.11
N MET A 194 -14.64 -11.91 2.78
CA MET A 194 -13.58 -11.16 2.11
C MET A 194 -12.69 -12.05 1.24
N ARG A 195 -12.42 -13.29 1.64
CA ARG A 195 -11.57 -14.19 0.86
C ARG A 195 -12.18 -14.50 -0.50
N THR A 196 -13.46 -14.85 -0.53
CA THR A 196 -14.20 -15.06 -1.78
C THR A 196 -14.24 -13.78 -2.62
N ALA A 197 -14.50 -12.62 -2.01
CA ALA A 197 -14.54 -11.36 -2.74
C ALA A 197 -13.18 -11.01 -3.38
N ILE A 198 -12.08 -11.20 -2.65
CA ILE A 198 -10.72 -10.96 -3.16
C ILE A 198 -10.37 -11.98 -4.25
N PHE A 199 -10.75 -13.26 -4.08
CA PHE A 199 -10.53 -14.28 -5.10
C PHE A 199 -11.20 -13.94 -6.44
N HIS A 200 -12.37 -13.31 -6.42
CA HIS A 200 -12.99 -12.81 -7.65
C HIS A 200 -12.26 -11.61 -8.27
N TYR A 201 -11.46 -10.87 -7.49
CA TYR A 201 -10.64 -9.78 -8.00
C TYR A 201 -9.47 -10.29 -8.84
N ASN A 202 -8.81 -11.32 -8.33
CA ASN A 202 -7.79 -12.09 -9.03
C ASN A 202 -7.95 -13.57 -8.64
N LEU A 203 -8.13 -14.45 -9.65
CA LEU A 203 -8.47 -15.89 -9.48
C LEU A 203 -7.25 -16.71 -9.02
N ASP A 204 -6.53 -16.21 -8.00
CA ASP A 204 -5.35 -16.85 -7.44
C ASP A 204 -5.33 -16.71 -5.92
N TYR A 205 -5.05 -17.81 -5.21
CA TYR A 205 -5.00 -17.80 -3.74
C TYR A 205 -3.74 -17.14 -3.18
N ASP A 206 -2.63 -17.13 -3.89
CA ASP A 206 -1.44 -16.37 -3.49
C ASP A 206 -1.73 -14.85 -3.51
N TYR A 207 -2.55 -14.39 -4.48
CA TYR A 207 -3.06 -13.02 -4.47
C TYR A 207 -3.94 -12.74 -3.25
N VAL A 208 -4.89 -13.65 -2.94
CA VAL A 208 -5.78 -13.51 -1.78
C VAL A 208 -4.95 -13.40 -0.50
N ASP A 209 -3.98 -14.29 -0.32
CA ASP A 209 -3.12 -14.32 0.86
C ASP A 209 -2.26 -13.05 0.96
N ALA A 210 -1.69 -12.57 -0.14
CA ALA A 210 -0.95 -11.30 -0.18
C ALA A 210 -1.82 -10.12 0.26
N VAL A 211 -3.03 -10.00 -0.28
CA VAL A 211 -3.97 -8.93 0.10
C VAL A 211 -4.29 -9.00 1.59
N GLU A 212 -4.57 -10.18 2.13
CA GLU A 212 -4.90 -10.36 3.55
C GLU A 212 -3.72 -10.02 4.47
N PHE A 213 -2.50 -10.44 4.11
CA PHE A 213 -1.30 -10.15 4.90
C PHE A 213 -1.01 -8.65 4.96
N PHE A 214 -0.96 -7.95 3.83
CA PHE A 214 -0.75 -6.51 3.83
C PHE A 214 -1.89 -5.74 4.50
N ALA A 215 -3.14 -6.18 4.31
CA ALA A 215 -4.28 -5.58 4.99
C ALA A 215 -4.21 -5.74 6.52
N ARG A 216 -3.71 -6.89 7.03
CA ARG A 216 -3.48 -7.07 8.48
C ARG A 216 -2.38 -6.16 8.99
N ALA A 217 -1.26 -6.05 8.29
CA ALA A 217 -0.18 -5.15 8.67
C ALA A 217 -0.68 -3.70 8.83
N ILE A 218 -1.45 -3.20 7.83
CA ILE A 218 -2.04 -1.86 7.87
C ILE A 218 -3.06 -1.71 9.01
N ARG A 219 -3.87 -2.75 9.28
CA ARG A 219 -4.87 -2.71 10.34
C ARG A 219 -4.27 -2.73 11.74
N ASP A 220 -3.22 -3.53 11.93
CA ASP A 220 -2.54 -3.70 13.22
C ASP A 220 -1.66 -2.48 13.56
N ASP A 221 -1.09 -1.81 12.55
CA ASP A 221 -0.39 -0.52 12.67
C ASP A 221 -0.65 0.33 11.40
N PRO A 222 -1.53 1.35 11.49
CA PRO A 222 -1.89 2.21 10.34
C PRO A 222 -0.70 2.93 9.68
N ALA A 223 0.45 3.05 10.34
CA ALA A 223 1.66 3.60 9.75
C ALA A 223 2.22 2.70 8.62
N TRP A 224 1.78 1.43 8.52
CA TRP A 224 2.17 0.56 7.41
C TRP A 224 1.58 1.00 6.07
N LEU A 225 0.47 1.73 6.04
CA LEU A 225 0.01 2.36 4.80
C LEU A 225 1.07 3.34 4.25
N ASP A 226 1.62 4.19 5.12
CA ASP A 226 2.68 5.13 4.71
C ASP A 226 3.96 4.38 4.32
N ARG A 227 4.34 3.32 5.06
CA ARG A 227 5.50 2.48 4.71
C ARG A 227 5.34 1.87 3.32
N PHE A 228 4.26 1.14 3.05
CA PHE A 228 4.00 0.55 1.75
C PHE A 228 3.89 1.61 0.64
N TYR A 229 3.32 2.78 0.95
CA TYR A 229 3.25 3.88 -0.02
C TYR A 229 4.64 4.36 -0.44
N TYR A 230 5.61 4.42 0.45
CA TYR A 230 6.97 4.85 0.13
C TYR A 230 7.90 3.70 -0.26
N TRP A 231 7.46 2.44 -0.24
CA TRP A 231 8.23 1.33 -0.75
C TRP A 231 8.48 1.49 -2.25
N ASN A 232 9.66 1.05 -2.70
CA ASN A 232 10.10 1.14 -4.10
C ASN A 232 10.11 2.57 -4.69
N THR A 233 10.01 3.62 -3.89
CA THR A 233 10.26 4.97 -4.37
C THR A 233 11.77 5.19 -4.40
N SER A 234 12.36 5.19 -5.61
CA SER A 234 13.71 5.72 -5.80
C SER A 234 13.70 7.20 -5.39
N GLY A 235 14.34 7.50 -4.25
CA GLY A 235 14.64 8.86 -3.83
C GLY A 235 15.84 9.39 -4.59
#